data_6e08d035cb15bc464c61bc0ebde3e548
#
_entry.id   6e08d035cb15bc464c61bc0ebde3e548
#
_cell.length_a   1.000
_cell.length_b   1.000
_cell.length_c   1.000
_cell.angle_alpha   90.00
_cell.angle_beta   90.00
_cell.angle_gamma   90.00
#
_symmetry.space_group_name_H-M   'P 1'
#
loop_
_entity.id
_entity.type
_entity.pdbx_description
1 polymer ?
#
loop_
_entity_poly.entity_id
_entity_poly.type
_entity_poly.pdbx_seq_one_letter_code
_entity_poly.pdbx_strand_id
1 'polypeptide(L)'
;DAHVDASNQFAAQDFSLKLANYQRWKVGASLHYHYRDIIELNAAGNYYVWNAEKDMTVYDRPSWDAHARLDVHIDSKWSVYSDNYFAGGYKVATTIGDKKLRPTISLNIGGQYSVNNWLHVYLQLNNYLHRKNDIFYGYQSQGCHFLLGVKYKF
;
A
#
# COMPACT_ATOMS: atom_id res chain seq x y z
N ASP A 1 -1.55 35.13 38.66
CA ASP A 1 -0.66 34.51 37.68
C ASP A 1 -1.05 33.03 37.54
N ALA A 2 -1.92 32.73 36.58
CA ALA A 2 -2.30 31.36 36.26
C ALA A 2 -1.20 30.77 35.38
N HIS A 3 -0.32 30.00 35.97
CA HIS A 3 0.62 29.16 35.25
C HIS A 3 -0.20 28.02 34.62
N VAL A 4 -0.56 28.16 33.36
CA VAL A 4 -1.15 27.08 32.57
C VAL A 4 -0.02 26.11 32.26
N ASP A 5 0.02 24.99 32.98
CA ASP A 5 0.98 23.94 32.77
C ASP A 5 0.71 23.28 31.42
N ALA A 6 1.59 23.46 30.46
CA ALA A 6 1.46 22.91 29.11
C ALA A 6 1.41 21.37 29.10
N SER A 7 1.83 20.72 30.18
CA SER A 7 1.74 19.26 30.34
C SER A 7 0.32 18.75 30.45
N ASN A 8 -0.61 19.56 30.94
CA ASN A 8 -2.01 19.19 31.08
C ASN A 8 -2.85 19.32 29.80
N GLN A 9 -2.35 20.01 28.78
CA GLN A 9 -3.07 20.11 27.50
C GLN A 9 -2.97 18.84 26.66
N PHE A 10 -1.98 18.01 26.89
CA PHE A 10 -1.85 16.71 26.20
C PHE A 10 -2.58 15.54 26.90
N ALA A 11 -2.94 15.71 28.16
CA ALA A 11 -3.64 14.68 28.95
C ALA A 11 -5.17 14.65 28.72
N ALA A 12 -5.72 15.61 28.01
CA ALA A 12 -7.17 15.73 27.80
C ALA A 12 -7.64 15.31 26.39
N GLN A 13 -6.89 14.50 25.68
CA GLN A 13 -7.44 13.80 24.52
C GLN A 13 -8.17 12.55 25.02
N ASP A 14 -9.43 12.73 25.38
CA ASP A 14 -10.35 11.62 25.60
C ASP A 14 -10.48 10.79 24.32
N PHE A 15 -9.75 9.69 24.23
CA PHE A 15 -9.99 8.67 23.23
C PHE A 15 -11.27 7.93 23.58
N SER A 16 -12.40 8.39 23.09
CA SER A 16 -13.63 7.62 23.18
C SER A 16 -13.63 6.54 22.10
N LEU A 17 -13.46 5.29 22.50
CA LEU A 17 -13.71 4.13 21.64
C LEU A 17 -15.21 4.00 21.41
N LYS A 18 -15.67 4.34 20.21
CA LYS A 18 -17.05 4.02 19.78
C LYS A 18 -17.01 2.70 19.02
N LEU A 19 -17.62 1.68 19.61
CA LEU A 19 -17.90 0.42 18.90
C LEU A 19 -19.08 0.67 17.97
N ALA A 20 -18.88 0.44 16.67
CA ALA A 20 -19.90 0.58 15.65
C ALA A 20 -19.97 -0.68 14.80
N ASN A 21 -21.18 -1.11 14.49
CA ASN A 21 -21.41 -2.12 13.48
C ASN A 21 -21.35 -1.48 12.10
N TYR A 22 -20.65 -2.12 11.18
CA TYR A 22 -20.63 -1.70 9.77
C TYR A 22 -20.79 -2.89 8.85
N GLN A 23 -21.40 -2.65 7.70
CA GLN A 23 -21.50 -3.60 6.61
C GLN A 23 -20.55 -3.19 5.49
N ARG A 24 -19.90 -4.17 4.89
CA ARG A 24 -19.03 -3.96 3.75
C ARG A 24 -19.52 -4.78 2.56
N TRP A 25 -19.78 -4.12 1.47
CA TRP A 25 -19.92 -4.74 0.17
C TRP A 25 -18.61 -4.64 -0.58
N LYS A 26 -18.19 -5.72 -1.19
CA LYS A 26 -16.97 -5.78 -2.01
C LYS A 26 -17.35 -6.31 -3.39
N VAL A 27 -16.97 -5.55 -4.42
CA VAL A 27 -17.00 -6.00 -5.81
C VAL A 27 -15.58 -5.95 -6.32
N GLY A 28 -15.12 -7.02 -6.94
CA GLY A 28 -13.75 -7.10 -7.43
C GLY A 28 -13.67 -7.89 -8.74
N ALA A 29 -12.63 -7.60 -9.49
CA ALA A 29 -12.24 -8.36 -10.67
C ALA A 29 -10.76 -8.66 -10.63
N SER A 30 -10.38 -9.78 -11.24
CA SER A 30 -8.98 -10.17 -11.40
C SER A 30 -8.73 -10.65 -12.83
N LEU A 31 -7.52 -10.40 -13.30
CA LEU A 31 -7.00 -10.83 -14.58
C LEU A 31 -5.69 -11.57 -14.33
N HIS A 32 -5.60 -12.76 -14.87
CA HIS A 32 -4.34 -13.50 -14.96
C HIS A 32 -4.07 -13.74 -16.44
N TYR A 33 -2.88 -13.33 -16.89
CA TYR A 33 -2.44 -13.52 -18.27
C TYR A 33 -1.05 -14.15 -18.24
N HIS A 34 -0.90 -15.24 -18.99
CA HIS A 34 0.35 -15.96 -19.14
C HIS A 34 0.64 -16.12 -20.63
N TYR A 35 1.80 -15.70 -21.04
CA TYR A 35 2.25 -15.87 -22.42
C TYR A 35 3.57 -16.63 -22.44
N ARG A 36 3.50 -17.90 -22.78
CA ARG A 36 4.62 -18.85 -22.70
C ARG A 36 5.28 -18.74 -21.32
N ASP A 37 6.55 -19.06 -21.21
CA ASP A 37 7.32 -18.84 -19.97
C ASP A 37 8.05 -17.48 -19.98
N ILE A 38 7.50 -16.50 -20.73
CA ILE A 38 8.15 -15.20 -20.94
C ILE A 38 7.45 -14.11 -20.12
N ILE A 39 6.13 -14.07 -20.14
CA ILE A 39 5.37 -12.99 -19.50
C ILE A 39 4.27 -13.58 -18.62
N GLU A 40 4.22 -13.12 -17.40
CA GLU A 40 3.11 -13.37 -16.48
C GLU A 40 2.59 -12.03 -15.94
N LEU A 41 1.30 -11.78 -16.12
CA LEU A 41 0.61 -10.60 -15.61
C LEU A 41 -0.51 -11.05 -14.67
N ASN A 42 -0.46 -10.58 -13.46
CA ASN A 42 -1.50 -10.73 -12.47
C ASN A 42 -2.01 -9.34 -12.08
N ALA A 43 -3.29 -9.07 -12.32
CA ALA A 43 -3.91 -7.82 -11.94
C ALA A 43 -5.22 -8.08 -11.20
N ALA A 44 -5.49 -7.30 -10.18
CA ALA A 44 -6.74 -7.36 -9.44
C ALA A 44 -7.16 -5.96 -9.00
N GLY A 45 -8.47 -5.72 -8.98
CA GLY A 45 -9.03 -4.48 -8.48
C GLY A 45 -10.28 -4.76 -7.67
N ASN A 46 -10.49 -3.99 -6.62
CA ASN A 46 -11.63 -4.11 -5.74
C ASN A 46 -12.24 -2.74 -5.49
N TYR A 47 -13.54 -2.72 -5.35
CA TYR A 47 -14.31 -1.57 -4.91
C TYR A 47 -15.11 -1.94 -3.66
N TYR A 48 -15.12 -1.05 -2.68
CA TYR A 48 -15.73 -1.26 -1.38
C TYR A 48 -16.78 -0.18 -1.11
N VAL A 49 -17.97 -0.63 -0.73
CA VAL A 49 -19.00 0.23 -0.17
C VAL A 49 -19.09 -0.06 1.30
N TRP A 50 -18.86 0.96 2.11
CA TRP A 50 -18.88 0.89 3.56
C TRP A 50 -20.16 1.55 4.07
N ASN A 51 -21.04 0.77 4.67
CA ASN A 51 -22.27 1.24 5.31
C ASN A 51 -22.09 1.13 6.82
N ALA A 52 -21.97 2.26 7.48
CA ALA A 52 -21.96 2.34 8.93
C ALA A 52 -23.37 2.66 9.45
N GLU A 53 -23.57 2.46 10.75
CA GLU A 53 -24.77 2.92 11.43
C GLU A 53 -24.96 4.43 11.28
N LYS A 54 -26.20 4.89 11.47
CA LYS A 54 -26.60 6.28 11.28
C LYS A 54 -25.65 7.24 11.99
N ASP A 55 -25.16 8.23 11.23
CA ASP A 55 -24.22 9.27 11.67
C ASP A 55 -22.77 8.82 11.97
N MET A 56 -22.38 7.62 11.50
CA MET A 56 -21.01 7.16 11.61
C MET A 56 -20.31 7.07 10.24
N THR A 57 -19.08 7.56 10.19
CA THR A 57 -18.21 7.43 9.03
C THR A 57 -17.15 6.36 9.28
N VAL A 58 -16.90 5.49 8.30
CA VAL A 58 -15.81 4.52 8.37
C VAL A 58 -14.51 5.21 7.95
N TYR A 59 -13.58 5.32 8.87
CA TYR A 59 -12.30 5.96 8.67
C TYR A 59 -11.19 4.94 8.37
N ASP A 60 -10.11 5.43 7.79
CA ASP A 60 -8.87 4.69 7.50
C ASP A 60 -9.08 3.42 6.65
N ARG A 61 -10.15 3.40 5.86
CA ARG A 61 -10.45 2.29 4.94
C ARG A 61 -10.56 2.81 3.52
N PRO A 62 -9.93 2.13 2.55
CA PRO A 62 -10.04 2.51 1.14
C PRO A 62 -11.44 2.22 0.61
N SER A 63 -11.91 3.04 -0.32
CA SER A 63 -13.09 2.74 -1.12
C SER A 63 -12.76 1.90 -2.36
N TRP A 64 -11.49 1.86 -2.75
CA TRP A 64 -11.01 1.02 -3.84
C TRP A 64 -9.53 0.71 -3.66
N ASP A 65 -9.11 -0.44 -4.16
CA ASP A 65 -7.72 -0.82 -4.35
C ASP A 65 -7.51 -1.52 -5.68
N ALA A 66 -6.30 -1.47 -6.17
CA ALA A 66 -5.86 -2.22 -7.33
C ALA A 66 -4.40 -2.65 -7.14
N HIS A 67 -4.10 -3.84 -7.61
CA HIS A 67 -2.76 -4.40 -7.61
C HIS A 67 -2.48 -4.97 -8.99
N ALA A 68 -1.27 -4.74 -9.52
CA ALA A 68 -0.82 -5.29 -10.78
C ALA A 68 0.64 -5.72 -10.66
N ARG A 69 0.90 -6.98 -10.94
CA ARG A 69 2.23 -7.56 -10.99
C ARG A 69 2.50 -8.11 -12.39
N LEU A 70 3.58 -7.65 -12.97
CA LEU A 70 4.11 -8.11 -14.24
C LEU A 70 5.47 -8.77 -13.99
N ASP A 71 5.62 -10.02 -14.34
CA ASP A 71 6.88 -10.74 -14.35
C ASP A 71 7.28 -11.02 -15.79
N VAL A 72 8.54 -10.74 -16.14
CA VAL A 72 9.10 -10.96 -17.46
C VAL A 72 10.41 -11.75 -17.34
N HIS A 73 10.43 -12.92 -17.95
CA HIS A 73 11.61 -13.77 -18.08
C HIS A 73 12.24 -13.51 -19.45
N ILE A 74 13.31 -12.73 -19.49
CA ILE A 74 13.97 -12.34 -20.75
C ILE A 74 14.68 -13.54 -21.34
N ASP A 75 15.37 -14.31 -20.49
CA ASP A 75 16.05 -15.56 -20.82
C ASP A 75 16.16 -16.44 -19.56
N SER A 76 16.95 -17.51 -19.65
CA SER A 76 17.19 -18.42 -18.50
C SER A 76 17.94 -17.77 -17.33
N LYS A 77 18.53 -16.60 -17.53
CA LYS A 77 19.35 -15.90 -16.53
C LYS A 77 18.71 -14.64 -16.01
N TRP A 78 17.95 -13.91 -16.83
CA TRP A 78 17.38 -12.62 -16.49
C TRP A 78 15.87 -12.70 -16.28
N SER A 79 15.42 -12.25 -15.14
CA SER A 79 14.02 -11.97 -14.88
C SER A 79 13.86 -10.56 -14.32
N VAL A 80 12.81 -9.89 -14.74
CA VAL A 80 12.44 -8.54 -14.27
C VAL A 80 10.98 -8.57 -13.86
N TYR A 81 10.64 -7.87 -12.80
CA TYR A 81 9.24 -7.72 -12.40
C TYR A 81 8.91 -6.26 -12.06
N SER A 82 7.65 -5.94 -12.22
CA SER A 82 7.05 -4.71 -11.70
C SER A 82 5.87 -5.07 -10.83
N ASP A 83 5.83 -4.54 -9.62
CA ASP A 83 4.78 -4.80 -8.64
C ASP A 83 4.18 -3.46 -8.20
N ASN A 84 2.92 -3.23 -8.54
CA ASN A 84 2.30 -1.93 -8.42
C ASN A 84 1.02 -2.03 -7.59
N TYR A 85 0.89 -1.13 -6.62
CA TYR A 85 -0.26 -1.06 -5.75
C TYR A 85 -0.85 0.35 -5.74
N PHE A 86 -2.18 0.41 -5.82
CA PHE A 86 -2.96 1.63 -5.82
C PHE A 86 -4.12 1.46 -4.84
N ALA A 87 -4.40 2.48 -4.06
CA ALA A 87 -5.59 2.49 -3.21
C ALA A 87 -6.05 3.93 -2.95
N GLY A 88 -7.35 4.11 -2.77
CA GLY A 88 -7.87 5.46 -2.55
C GLY A 88 -9.26 5.50 -1.93
N GLY A 89 -9.76 6.73 -1.80
CA GLY A 89 -11.05 6.98 -1.17
C GLY A 89 -11.03 6.89 0.35
N TYR A 90 -9.86 7.04 0.97
CA TYR A 90 -9.72 7.12 2.43
C TYR A 90 -10.35 8.38 2.98
N LYS A 91 -11.07 8.22 4.08
CA LYS A 91 -11.55 9.33 4.92
C LYS A 91 -10.87 9.23 6.27
N VAL A 92 -10.53 10.38 6.84
CA VAL A 92 -9.94 10.47 8.18
C VAL A 92 -10.68 11.54 8.98
N ALA A 93 -10.89 11.27 10.25
CA ALA A 93 -11.40 12.28 11.17
C ALA A 93 -10.28 13.26 11.54
N THR A 94 -10.58 14.53 11.52
CA THR A 94 -9.67 15.57 12.01
C THR A 94 -10.43 16.47 12.97
N THR A 95 -9.72 17.28 13.76
CA THR A 95 -10.31 18.23 14.71
C THR A 95 -11.22 19.27 14.04
N ILE A 96 -11.09 19.48 12.74
CA ILE A 96 -11.87 20.42 11.93
C ILE A 96 -12.87 19.76 11.00
N GLY A 97 -13.08 18.43 11.12
CA GLY A 97 -14.01 17.64 10.30
C GLY A 97 -13.34 16.55 9.47
N ASP A 98 -14.12 15.93 8.60
CA ASP A 98 -13.66 14.83 7.76
C ASP A 98 -12.74 15.33 6.65
N LYS A 99 -11.61 14.64 6.46
CA LYS A 99 -10.67 14.90 5.39
C LYS A 99 -10.47 13.67 4.52
N LYS A 100 -10.38 13.86 3.21
CA LYS A 100 -9.97 12.81 2.28
C LYS A 100 -8.46 12.80 2.14
N LEU A 101 -7.85 11.62 2.28
CA LEU A 101 -6.43 11.45 2.00
C LEU A 101 -6.18 11.31 0.49
N ARG A 102 -4.94 11.60 0.10
CA ARG A 102 -4.49 11.35 -1.27
C ARG A 102 -4.44 9.84 -1.54
N PRO A 103 -4.69 9.42 -2.78
CA PRO A 103 -4.51 8.01 -3.14
C PRO A 103 -3.09 7.53 -2.86
N THR A 104 -2.98 6.36 -2.29
CA THR A 104 -1.73 5.62 -2.15
C THR A 104 -1.32 5.08 -3.50
N ILE A 105 -0.07 5.32 -3.88
CA ILE A 105 0.54 4.76 -5.09
C ILE A 105 1.90 4.23 -4.70
N SER A 106 2.11 2.93 -4.86
CA SER A 106 3.38 2.27 -4.63
C SER A 106 3.78 1.54 -5.91
N LEU A 107 4.84 2.01 -6.54
CA LEU A 107 5.38 1.43 -7.77
C LEU A 107 6.76 0.86 -7.45
N ASN A 108 6.91 -0.44 -7.66
CA ASN A 108 8.12 -1.18 -7.37
C ASN A 108 8.58 -1.90 -8.63
N ILE A 109 9.87 -1.95 -8.84
CA ILE A 109 10.50 -2.69 -9.91
C ILE A 109 11.67 -3.47 -9.35
N GLY A 110 11.89 -4.66 -9.85
CA GLY A 110 13.04 -5.45 -9.45
C GLY A 110 13.51 -6.34 -10.60
N GLY A 111 14.72 -6.82 -10.46
CA GLY A 111 15.32 -7.76 -11.39
C GLY A 111 16.19 -8.75 -10.66
N GLN A 112 16.31 -9.92 -11.25
CA GLN A 112 17.17 -10.98 -10.78
C GLN A 112 18.04 -11.47 -11.93
N TYR A 113 19.31 -11.68 -11.62
CA TYR A 113 20.27 -12.33 -12.52
C TYR A 113 20.74 -13.64 -11.92
N SER A 114 20.56 -14.72 -12.65
CA SER A 114 21.03 -16.06 -12.28
C SER A 114 22.43 -16.28 -12.82
N VAL A 115 23.43 -16.13 -11.96
CA VAL A 115 24.83 -16.39 -12.33
C VAL A 115 25.00 -17.85 -12.75
N ASN A 116 24.39 -18.74 -11.98
CA ASN A 116 24.30 -20.18 -12.22
C ASN A 116 23.11 -20.77 -11.45
N ASN A 117 22.95 -22.09 -11.43
CA ASN A 117 21.80 -22.77 -10.81
C ASN A 117 21.70 -22.61 -9.28
N TRP A 118 22.77 -22.19 -8.64
CA TRP A 118 22.86 -22.06 -7.19
C TRP A 118 23.10 -20.62 -6.71
N LEU A 119 23.45 -19.67 -7.60
CA LEU A 119 23.75 -18.29 -7.26
C LEU A 119 22.91 -17.30 -8.07
N HIS A 120 22.12 -16.50 -7.37
CA HIS A 120 21.31 -15.45 -7.95
C HIS A 120 21.59 -14.12 -7.27
N VAL A 121 21.70 -13.07 -8.05
CA VAL A 121 21.79 -11.67 -7.57
C VAL A 121 20.50 -10.96 -7.90
N TYR A 122 19.95 -10.21 -6.96
CA TYR A 122 18.73 -9.45 -7.20
C TYR A 122 18.89 -8.00 -6.76
N LEU A 123 18.23 -7.13 -7.50
CA LEU A 123 18.07 -5.71 -7.19
C LEU A 123 16.59 -5.36 -7.18
N GLN A 124 16.17 -4.65 -6.17
CA GLN A 124 14.80 -4.16 -6.04
C GLN A 124 14.81 -2.67 -5.74
N LEU A 125 13.98 -1.93 -6.44
CA LEU A 125 13.74 -0.51 -6.26
C LEU A 125 12.28 -0.33 -5.87
N ASN A 126 12.05 0.06 -4.62
CA ASN A 126 10.73 0.23 -4.08
C ASN A 126 10.33 1.71 -4.07
N ASN A 127 9.05 1.97 -4.37
CA ASN A 127 8.49 3.31 -4.45
C ASN A 127 9.35 4.25 -5.29
N TYR A 128 9.68 3.82 -6.53
CA TYR A 128 10.65 4.52 -7.38
C TYR A 128 10.20 5.95 -7.80
N LEU A 129 8.90 6.25 -7.68
CA LEU A 129 8.41 7.63 -7.85
C LEU A 129 8.71 8.53 -6.64
N HIS A 130 9.36 8.00 -5.61
CA HIS A 130 9.64 8.70 -4.35
C HIS A 130 8.39 9.34 -3.73
N ARG A 131 7.25 8.71 -3.93
CA ARG A 131 5.97 9.25 -3.45
C ARG A 131 5.81 8.98 -1.96
N LYS A 132 5.58 10.01 -1.20
CA LYS A 132 5.22 9.90 0.21
C LYS A 132 3.72 9.67 0.30
N ASN A 133 3.33 8.43 0.57
CA ASN A 133 1.93 8.07 0.78
C ASN A 133 1.57 8.26 2.25
N ASP A 134 0.40 8.80 2.51
CA ASP A 134 -0.10 8.90 3.89
C ASP A 134 -0.59 7.51 4.33
N ILE A 135 0.11 6.89 5.28
CA ILE A 135 -0.31 5.62 5.91
C ILE A 135 -1.46 5.91 6.88
N PHE A 136 -1.27 6.96 7.69
CA PHE A 136 -2.27 7.60 8.53
C PHE A 136 -2.12 9.10 8.38
N TYR A 137 -3.11 9.86 8.79
CA TYR A 137 -3.02 11.31 8.76
C TYR A 137 -1.78 11.81 9.53
N GLY A 138 -0.87 12.48 8.81
CA GLY A 138 0.39 12.98 9.36
C GLY A 138 1.56 11.98 9.39
N TYR A 139 1.32 10.70 9.06
CA TYR A 139 2.37 9.69 8.99
C TYR A 139 2.56 9.21 7.56
N GLN A 140 3.69 9.57 6.98
CA GLN A 140 4.03 9.25 5.59
C GLN A 140 4.82 7.95 5.50
N SER A 141 4.62 7.24 4.39
CA SER A 141 5.42 6.07 4.04
C SER A 141 6.86 6.44 3.72
N GLN A 142 7.73 5.45 3.77
CA GLN A 142 9.11 5.57 3.31
C GLN A 142 9.13 5.95 1.82
N GLY A 143 10.04 6.86 1.46
CA GLY A 143 10.29 7.25 0.08
C GLY A 143 10.94 6.14 -0.75
N CYS A 144 11.53 6.50 -1.87
CA CYS A 144 12.29 5.56 -2.71
C CYS A 144 13.43 4.92 -1.92
N HIS A 145 13.52 3.60 -2.00
CA HIS A 145 14.62 2.84 -1.43
C HIS A 145 14.95 1.64 -2.31
N PHE A 146 16.19 1.21 -2.27
CA PHE A 146 16.66 0.06 -3.00
C PHE A 146 17.12 -1.06 -2.06
N LEU A 147 17.02 -2.28 -2.55
CA LEU A 147 17.52 -3.48 -1.89
C LEU A 147 18.35 -4.26 -2.92
N LEU A 148 19.59 -4.56 -2.54
CA LEU A 148 20.46 -5.46 -3.27
C LEU A 148 20.70 -6.70 -2.42
N GLY A 149 20.63 -7.88 -3.02
CA GLY A 149 20.85 -9.11 -2.30
C GLY A 149 21.34 -10.24 -3.17
N VAL A 150 21.79 -11.27 -2.50
CA VAL A 150 22.30 -12.51 -3.10
C VAL A 150 21.55 -13.68 -2.50
N LYS A 151 21.06 -14.56 -3.35
CA LYS A 151 20.42 -15.81 -2.95
C LYS A 151 21.30 -16.97 -3.36
N TYR A 152 21.66 -17.79 -2.39
CA TYR A 152 22.44 -19.00 -2.58
C TYR A 152 21.55 -20.21 -2.29
N LYS A 153 21.61 -21.22 -3.17
CA LYS A 153 20.90 -22.49 -3.02
C LYS A 153 21.94 -23.62 -2.94
N PHE A 154 21.99 -24.35 -1.85
CA PHE A 154 22.80 -25.56 -1.68
C PHE A 154 21.98 -26.81 -1.89
#